data_ff143f89cca533887129babb328ede4c
#
_entry.id   ff143f89cca533887129babb328ede4c
#
_cell.length_a   1.000
_cell.length_b   1.000
_cell.length_c   1.000
_cell.angle_alpha   90.00
_cell.angle_beta   90.00
_cell.angle_gamma   90.00
#
_symmetry.space_group_name_H-M   'P 1'
#
loop_
_entity.id
_entity.type
_entity.pdbx_description
1 polymer ?
#
loop_
_entity_poly.entity_id
_entity_poly.type
_entity_poly.pdbx_seq_one_letter_code
_entity_poly.pdbx_strand_id
1 'polypeptide(L)'
;MSEQGKLILFSGPSGVGKDTLLDILIRKNPNFQKSISITTRERREGEVDGVDYYFITPDDFEAMLDCGEVLEFAKYGKNLYGTPKKPVDKWLAEGKSVILKIEVQGAAKIKKMYPDALAIFIMPPSMEILEHRLRRRGTENEDDLVRRLSIARDEIEKSRDYDYIVINDSLEAAADEVLNILSKE
;
A
#
# COMPACT_ATOMS: atom_id res chain seq x y z
N MET A 1 -1.82 -0.40 30.25
CA MET A 1 -2.24 -1.29 29.15
C MET A 1 -1.51 -0.78 27.92
N SER A 2 -0.63 -1.59 27.33
CA SER A 2 0.00 -1.19 26.05
C SER A 2 -1.11 -1.10 25.02
N GLU A 3 -1.26 0.06 24.36
CA GLU A 3 -2.15 0.18 23.21
C GLU A 3 -1.74 -0.88 22.19
N GLN A 4 -2.70 -1.69 21.77
CA GLN A 4 -2.45 -2.69 20.74
C GLN A 4 -2.15 -1.97 19.43
N GLY A 5 -1.11 -2.38 18.71
CA GLY A 5 -0.77 -1.79 17.43
C GLY A 5 -1.92 -1.96 16.42
N LYS A 6 -2.12 -0.98 15.55
CA LYS A 6 -3.19 -0.98 14.54
C LYS A 6 -2.68 -1.43 13.19
N LEU A 7 -3.47 -2.25 12.51
CA LEU A 7 -3.21 -2.59 11.11
C LEU A 7 -3.95 -1.61 10.20
N ILE A 8 -3.20 -0.94 9.32
CA ILE A 8 -3.72 0.12 8.44
C ILE A 8 -3.53 -0.33 6.99
N LEU A 9 -4.62 -0.41 6.26
CA LEU A 9 -4.63 -0.72 4.83
C LEU A 9 -4.65 0.59 4.05
N PHE A 10 -3.60 0.82 3.26
CA PHE A 10 -3.35 2.07 2.57
C PHE A 10 -3.38 1.84 1.07
N SER A 11 -4.49 2.19 0.43
CA SER A 11 -4.73 1.95 -1.00
C SER A 11 -5.02 3.23 -1.75
N GLY A 12 -5.12 3.11 -3.06
CA GLY A 12 -5.43 4.21 -3.98
C GLY A 12 -4.74 3.99 -5.32
N PRO A 13 -5.14 4.70 -6.37
CA PRO A 13 -4.65 4.47 -7.70
C PRO A 13 -3.16 4.75 -7.85
N SER A 14 -2.57 4.10 -8.87
CA SER A 14 -1.18 4.38 -9.24
C SER A 14 -1.01 5.86 -9.59
N GLY A 15 0.06 6.50 -9.11
CA GLY A 15 0.32 7.92 -9.37
C GLY A 15 -0.33 8.89 -8.40
N VAL A 16 -1.17 8.41 -7.45
CA VAL A 16 -1.83 9.29 -6.48
C VAL A 16 -0.89 9.87 -5.40
N GLY A 17 0.32 9.33 -5.26
CA GLY A 17 1.33 9.85 -4.31
C GLY A 17 1.43 9.07 -2.99
N LYS A 18 0.97 7.80 -2.94
CA LYS A 18 0.99 6.98 -1.72
C LYS A 18 2.38 6.83 -1.09
N ASP A 19 3.42 6.61 -1.89
CA ASP A 19 4.78 6.41 -1.35
C ASP A 19 5.29 7.65 -0.63
N THR A 20 5.17 8.81 -1.27
CA THR A 20 5.57 10.09 -0.66
C THR A 20 4.76 10.40 0.61
N LEU A 21 3.46 10.10 0.58
CA LEU A 21 2.58 10.31 1.73
C LEU A 21 2.96 9.39 2.90
N LEU A 22 3.28 8.12 2.63
CA LEU A 22 3.76 7.17 3.64
C LEU A 22 5.07 7.62 4.28
N ASP A 23 6.01 8.12 3.49
CA ASP A 23 7.30 8.63 3.99
C ASP A 23 7.09 9.83 4.93
N ILE A 24 6.11 10.70 4.64
CA ILE A 24 5.72 11.80 5.52
C ILE A 24 5.12 11.28 6.82
N LEU A 25 4.19 10.32 6.75
CA LEU A 25 3.53 9.74 7.92
C LEU A 25 4.52 9.09 8.88
N ILE A 26 5.46 8.29 8.35
CA ILE A 26 6.50 7.62 9.15
C ILE A 26 7.43 8.62 9.81
N ARG A 27 7.79 9.70 9.12
CA ARG A 27 8.62 10.78 9.71
C ARG A 27 7.88 11.53 10.81
N LYS A 28 6.57 11.76 10.66
CA LYS A 28 5.74 12.46 11.66
C LYS A 28 5.41 11.59 12.87
N ASN A 29 5.35 10.26 12.70
CA ASN A 29 5.07 9.35 13.81
C ASN A 29 5.96 8.09 13.74
N PRO A 30 7.04 8.02 14.57
CA PRO A 30 7.95 6.88 14.60
C PRO A 30 7.32 5.54 15.03
N ASN A 31 6.11 5.56 15.58
CA ASN A 31 5.38 4.33 15.92
C ASN A 31 4.77 3.63 14.70
N PHE A 32 4.76 4.28 13.54
CA PHE A 32 4.32 3.67 12.31
C PHE A 32 5.42 2.84 11.65
N GLN A 33 5.06 1.64 11.22
CA GLN A 33 5.92 0.75 10.47
C GLN A 33 5.33 0.51 9.08
N LYS A 34 6.12 0.73 8.04
CA LYS A 34 5.74 0.35 6.67
C LYS A 34 6.08 -1.11 6.45
N SER A 35 5.11 -1.93 6.11
CA SER A 35 5.40 -3.28 5.67
C SER A 35 6.11 -3.25 4.31
N ILE A 36 7.23 -3.96 4.22
CA ILE A 36 7.99 -4.13 2.98
C ILE A 36 7.48 -5.41 2.31
N SER A 37 6.99 -5.28 1.08
CA SER A 37 6.47 -6.40 0.30
C SER A 37 7.59 -7.32 -0.18
N ILE A 38 7.29 -8.60 -0.33
CA ILE A 38 8.11 -9.57 -1.05
C ILE A 38 7.75 -9.56 -2.54
N THR A 39 8.72 -9.80 -3.41
CA THR A 39 8.48 -9.92 -4.85
C THR A 39 9.42 -10.91 -5.52
N THR A 40 8.92 -11.59 -6.56
CA THR A 40 9.74 -12.46 -7.43
C THR A 40 10.32 -11.72 -8.64
N ARG A 41 10.06 -10.41 -8.73
CA ARG A 41 10.64 -9.55 -9.75
C ARG A 41 12.13 -9.33 -9.46
N GLU A 42 12.94 -9.37 -10.49
CA GLU A 42 14.34 -8.97 -10.38
C GLU A 42 14.48 -7.52 -9.91
N ARG A 43 15.46 -7.28 -9.08
CA ARG A 43 15.80 -5.95 -8.56
C ARG A 43 16.21 -5.02 -9.71
N ARG A 44 15.64 -3.82 -9.74
CA ARG A 44 16.05 -2.77 -10.68
C ARG A 44 17.25 -2.02 -10.14
N GLU A 45 17.94 -1.31 -11.04
CA GLU A 45 19.01 -0.40 -10.64
C GLU A 45 18.49 0.67 -9.68
N GLY A 46 19.21 0.88 -8.59
CA GLY A 46 18.85 1.84 -7.54
C GLY A 46 17.92 1.28 -6.46
N GLU A 47 17.26 0.14 -6.65
CA GLU A 47 16.45 -0.49 -5.59
C GLU A 47 17.34 -1.22 -4.57
N VAL A 48 16.91 -1.22 -3.31
CA VAL A 48 17.63 -1.84 -2.20
C VAL A 48 16.78 -2.96 -1.59
N ASP A 49 17.37 -4.17 -1.49
CA ASP A 49 16.72 -5.30 -0.83
C ASP A 49 16.47 -5.00 0.65
N GLY A 50 15.27 -5.36 1.12
CA GLY A 50 14.83 -5.07 2.49
C GLY A 50 14.42 -3.62 2.75
N VAL A 51 14.44 -2.75 1.71
CA VAL A 51 13.99 -1.36 1.78
C VAL A 51 12.84 -1.10 0.81
N ASP A 52 13.06 -1.37 -0.48
CA ASP A 52 12.03 -1.22 -1.51
C ASP A 52 11.12 -2.45 -1.56
N TYR A 53 11.75 -3.62 -1.60
CA TYR A 53 11.14 -4.95 -1.56
C TYR A 53 12.11 -5.93 -0.89
N TYR A 54 11.59 -7.08 -0.44
CA TYR A 54 12.37 -8.30 -0.29
C TYR A 54 12.31 -9.04 -1.64
N PHE A 55 13.46 -9.12 -2.33
CA PHE A 55 13.56 -9.79 -3.62
C PHE A 55 13.87 -11.27 -3.39
N ILE A 56 12.92 -12.14 -3.69
CA ILE A 56 13.02 -13.59 -3.46
C ILE A 56 12.78 -14.38 -4.75
N THR A 57 13.19 -15.64 -4.76
CA THR A 57 12.92 -16.52 -5.90
C THR A 57 11.44 -16.92 -5.97
N PRO A 58 10.92 -17.34 -7.14
CA PRO A 58 9.58 -17.92 -7.24
C PRO A 58 9.38 -19.12 -6.31
N ASP A 59 10.38 -19.97 -6.18
CA ASP A 59 10.33 -21.18 -5.31
C ASP A 59 10.23 -20.80 -3.82
N ASP A 60 10.99 -19.78 -3.38
CA ASP A 60 10.89 -19.26 -2.02
C ASP A 60 9.51 -18.63 -1.76
N PHE A 61 8.96 -17.92 -2.76
CA PHE A 61 7.64 -17.32 -2.65
C PHE A 61 6.55 -18.40 -2.49
N GLU A 62 6.62 -19.46 -3.29
CA GLU A 62 5.70 -20.60 -3.22
C GLU A 62 5.81 -21.31 -1.86
N ALA A 63 7.03 -21.57 -1.38
CA ALA A 63 7.25 -22.12 -0.05
C ALA A 63 6.66 -21.27 1.07
N MET A 64 6.78 -19.94 0.98
CA MET A 64 6.15 -19.02 1.94
C MET A 64 4.62 -19.06 1.88
N LEU A 65 4.03 -19.23 0.68
CA LEU A 65 2.58 -19.40 0.53
C LEU A 65 2.10 -20.69 1.20
N ASP A 66 2.78 -21.80 0.93
CA ASP A 66 2.46 -23.12 1.49
C ASP A 66 2.56 -23.15 3.03
N CYS A 67 3.50 -22.38 3.58
CA CYS A 67 3.67 -22.22 5.03
C CYS A 67 2.70 -21.19 5.65
N GLY A 68 1.86 -20.51 4.87
CA GLY A 68 0.96 -19.46 5.37
C GLY A 68 1.69 -18.22 5.88
N GLU A 69 2.89 -17.95 5.36
CA GLU A 69 3.74 -16.80 5.74
C GLU A 69 3.48 -15.54 4.90
N VAL A 70 2.52 -15.58 3.98
CA VAL A 70 2.09 -14.46 3.14
C VAL A 70 0.64 -14.11 3.47
N LEU A 71 0.38 -12.86 3.86
CA LEU A 71 -0.97 -12.38 4.21
C LEU A 71 -1.87 -12.25 2.99
N GLU A 72 -1.33 -11.73 1.92
CA GLU A 72 -2.01 -11.58 0.62
C GLU A 72 -0.96 -11.50 -0.49
N PHE A 73 -1.35 -11.81 -1.70
CA PHE A 73 -0.49 -11.64 -2.86
C PHE A 73 -1.29 -11.30 -4.12
N ALA A 74 -0.59 -10.70 -5.08
CA ALA A 74 -1.08 -10.39 -6.41
C ALA A 74 -0.04 -10.77 -7.47
N LYS A 75 -0.52 -11.09 -8.67
CA LYS A 75 0.33 -11.41 -9.82
C LYS A 75 0.28 -10.27 -10.85
N TYR A 76 1.44 -9.79 -11.24
CA TYR A 76 1.61 -8.81 -12.31
C TYR A 76 2.51 -9.36 -13.40
N GLY A 77 1.93 -9.65 -14.55
CA GLY A 77 2.64 -10.35 -15.61
C GLY A 77 3.16 -11.70 -15.12
N LYS A 78 4.47 -11.89 -15.13
CA LYS A 78 5.12 -13.11 -14.63
C LYS A 78 5.54 -13.04 -13.14
N ASN A 79 5.43 -11.87 -12.52
CA ASN A 79 5.96 -11.65 -11.17
C ASN A 79 4.86 -11.70 -10.12
N LEU A 80 5.23 -12.16 -8.94
CA LEU A 80 4.40 -12.17 -7.74
C LEU A 80 4.83 -11.05 -6.79
N TYR A 81 3.86 -10.50 -6.06
CA TYR A 81 4.06 -9.50 -5.01
C TYR A 81 3.20 -9.90 -3.84
N GLY A 82 3.73 -9.83 -2.63
CA GLY A 82 2.97 -10.24 -1.46
C GLY A 82 3.40 -9.52 -0.18
N THR A 83 2.57 -9.61 0.83
CA THR A 83 2.82 -9.03 2.15
C THR A 83 3.28 -10.13 3.11
N PRO A 84 4.54 -10.09 3.62
CA PRO A 84 5.02 -11.09 4.56
C PRO A 84 4.32 -10.96 5.91
N LYS A 85 3.87 -12.10 6.47
CA LYS A 85 3.07 -12.15 7.70
C LYS A 85 3.90 -11.86 8.95
N LYS A 86 5.04 -12.51 9.10
CA LYS A 86 5.87 -12.45 10.32
C LYS A 86 6.24 -11.04 10.79
N PRO A 87 6.74 -10.12 9.90
CA PRO A 87 7.06 -8.77 10.34
C PRO A 87 5.82 -7.99 10.82
N VAL A 88 4.68 -8.18 10.16
CA VAL A 88 3.41 -7.53 10.52
C VAL A 88 2.96 -7.96 11.91
N ASP A 89 2.88 -9.28 12.15
CA ASP A 89 2.47 -9.84 13.44
C ASP A 89 3.41 -9.39 14.57
N LYS A 90 4.73 -9.37 14.31
CA LYS A 90 5.73 -8.92 15.27
C LYS A 90 5.50 -7.47 15.69
N TRP A 91 5.35 -6.55 14.74
CA TRP A 91 5.16 -5.14 15.04
C TRP A 91 3.84 -4.85 15.74
N LEU A 92 2.76 -5.53 15.33
CA LEU A 92 1.47 -5.42 16.02
C LEU A 92 1.57 -5.89 17.47
N ALA A 93 2.28 -6.99 17.73
CA ALA A 93 2.52 -7.50 19.10
C ALA A 93 3.40 -6.54 19.93
N GLU A 94 4.28 -5.76 19.30
CA GLU A 94 5.09 -4.70 19.93
C GLU A 94 4.28 -3.40 20.17
N GLY A 95 2.99 -3.36 19.84
CA GLY A 95 2.15 -2.17 19.96
C GLY A 95 2.39 -1.11 18.88
N LYS A 96 3.10 -1.46 17.81
CA LYS A 96 3.34 -0.56 16.68
C LYS A 96 2.23 -0.64 15.66
N SER A 97 1.85 0.49 15.10
CA SER A 97 0.89 0.52 13.99
C SER A 97 1.58 0.19 12.67
N VAL A 98 1.02 -0.76 11.93
CA VAL A 98 1.61 -1.26 10.68
C VAL A 98 0.79 -0.78 9.49
N ILE A 99 1.45 -0.13 8.54
CA ILE A 99 0.82 0.35 7.31
C ILE A 99 1.15 -0.60 6.16
N LEU A 100 0.13 -1.22 5.58
CA LEU A 100 0.21 -2.03 4.38
C LEU A 100 -0.16 -1.18 3.17
N LYS A 101 0.83 -0.86 2.34
CA LYS A 101 0.58 -0.27 1.01
C LYS A 101 0.20 -1.39 0.05
N ILE A 102 -1.09 -1.57 -0.16
CA ILE A 102 -1.63 -2.68 -0.97
C ILE A 102 -2.69 -2.20 -1.95
N GLU A 103 -2.99 -3.04 -2.93
CA GLU A 103 -4.06 -2.80 -3.88
C GLU A 103 -5.43 -3.12 -3.29
N VAL A 104 -6.48 -2.60 -3.92
CA VAL A 104 -7.86 -2.75 -3.45
C VAL A 104 -8.27 -4.22 -3.26
N GLN A 105 -7.78 -5.13 -4.12
CA GLN A 105 -8.07 -6.56 -4.00
C GLN A 105 -7.37 -7.19 -2.79
N GLY A 106 -6.13 -6.79 -2.53
CA GLY A 106 -5.37 -7.20 -1.35
C GLY A 106 -6.01 -6.66 -0.07
N ALA A 107 -6.40 -5.38 -0.06
CA ALA A 107 -7.07 -4.76 1.07
C ALA A 107 -8.36 -5.50 1.45
N ALA A 108 -9.19 -5.87 0.46
CA ALA A 108 -10.41 -6.64 0.69
C ALA A 108 -10.14 -8.04 1.31
N LYS A 109 -9.04 -8.70 0.91
CA LYS A 109 -8.62 -9.98 1.52
C LYS A 109 -8.17 -9.81 2.96
N ILE A 110 -7.31 -8.80 3.21
CA ILE A 110 -6.81 -8.50 4.56
C ILE A 110 -7.95 -8.08 5.50
N LYS A 111 -8.88 -7.24 5.05
CA LYS A 111 -10.02 -6.80 5.86
C LYS A 111 -10.91 -7.97 6.33
N LYS A 112 -10.99 -9.04 5.54
CA LYS A 112 -11.70 -10.28 5.95
C LYS A 112 -10.97 -11.05 7.04
N MET A 113 -9.63 -11.08 7.00
CA MET A 113 -8.80 -11.76 8.01
C MET A 113 -8.61 -10.91 9.28
N TYR A 114 -8.58 -9.60 9.12
CA TYR A 114 -8.40 -8.61 10.18
C TYR A 114 -9.55 -7.59 10.10
N PRO A 115 -10.75 -7.89 10.62
CA PRO A 115 -11.92 -7.00 10.52
C PRO A 115 -11.68 -5.63 11.14
N ASP A 116 -10.83 -5.56 12.18
CA ASP A 116 -10.46 -4.33 12.88
C ASP A 116 -9.36 -3.53 12.17
N ALA A 117 -8.83 -4.02 11.03
CA ALA A 117 -7.88 -3.26 10.24
C ALA A 117 -8.54 -2.00 9.68
N LEU A 118 -7.89 -0.86 9.83
CA LEU A 118 -8.39 0.42 9.34
C LEU A 118 -8.04 0.60 7.85
N ALA A 119 -9.06 0.71 7.01
CA ALA A 119 -8.89 0.85 5.57
C ALA A 119 -8.99 2.32 5.14
N ILE A 120 -7.90 2.88 4.61
CA ILE A 120 -7.81 4.26 4.13
C ILE A 120 -7.53 4.26 2.63
N PHE A 121 -8.39 4.91 1.84
CA PHE A 121 -8.21 5.08 0.41
C PHE A 121 -7.71 6.49 0.09
N ILE A 122 -6.59 6.57 -0.62
CA ILE A 122 -6.04 7.84 -1.09
C ILE A 122 -6.58 8.15 -2.47
N MET A 123 -7.35 9.21 -2.55
CA MET A 123 -8.06 9.69 -3.74
C MET A 123 -7.28 10.82 -4.41
N PRO A 124 -7.14 10.85 -5.74
CA PRO A 124 -6.68 12.07 -6.41
C PRO A 124 -7.78 13.15 -6.35
N PRO A 125 -7.43 14.44 -6.45
CA PRO A 125 -8.42 15.53 -6.51
C PRO A 125 -9.36 15.40 -7.71
N SER A 126 -8.83 14.94 -8.85
CA SER A 126 -9.59 14.59 -10.05
C SER A 126 -8.82 13.61 -10.94
N MET A 127 -9.50 13.02 -11.92
CA MET A 127 -8.87 12.15 -12.92
C MET A 127 -7.89 12.91 -13.81
N GLU A 128 -8.15 14.16 -14.13
CA GLU A 128 -7.27 15.02 -14.92
C GLU A 128 -5.94 15.28 -14.19
N ILE A 129 -6.01 15.53 -12.88
CA ILE A 129 -4.80 15.70 -12.05
C ILE A 129 -4.03 14.37 -11.96
N LEU A 130 -4.71 13.25 -11.82
CA LEU A 130 -4.06 11.93 -11.82
C LEU A 130 -3.35 11.67 -13.15
N GLU A 131 -4.02 11.92 -14.28
CA GLU A 131 -3.43 11.79 -15.62
C GLU A 131 -2.19 12.67 -15.76
N HIS A 132 -2.26 13.93 -15.37
CA HIS A 132 -1.13 14.84 -15.41
C HIS A 132 0.05 14.33 -14.56
N ARG A 133 -0.22 13.77 -13.35
CA ARG A 133 0.81 13.19 -12.49
C ARG A 133 1.46 11.96 -13.14
N LEU A 134 0.69 11.10 -13.81
CA LEU A 134 1.20 9.93 -14.53
C LEU A 134 2.06 10.35 -15.72
N ARG A 135 1.62 11.30 -16.54
CA ARG A 135 2.38 11.83 -17.70
C ARG A 135 3.73 12.44 -17.27
N ARG A 136 3.77 13.16 -16.16
CA ARG A 136 5.02 13.78 -15.64
C ARG A 136 6.09 12.77 -15.25
N ARG A 137 5.74 11.52 -14.95
CA ARG A 137 6.73 10.46 -14.65
C ARG A 137 7.52 10.04 -15.90
N GLY A 138 7.02 10.29 -17.09
CA GLY A 138 7.76 10.15 -18.37
C GLY A 138 8.17 8.73 -18.76
N THR A 139 7.67 7.71 -18.06
CA THR A 139 8.10 6.32 -18.23
C THR A 139 7.15 5.48 -19.08
N GLU A 140 6.08 6.08 -19.65
CA GLU A 140 4.97 5.33 -20.24
C GLU A 140 4.62 5.84 -21.64
N ASN A 141 4.23 4.89 -22.50
CA ASN A 141 3.59 5.20 -23.76
C ASN A 141 2.10 5.51 -23.54
N GLU A 142 1.40 6.00 -24.56
CA GLU A 142 0.00 6.41 -24.47
C GLU A 142 -0.94 5.24 -24.13
N ASP A 143 -0.66 4.02 -24.66
CA ASP A 143 -1.47 2.83 -24.39
C ASP A 143 -1.38 2.40 -22.92
N ASP A 144 -0.18 2.46 -22.33
CA ASP A 144 0.03 2.18 -20.91
C ASP A 144 -0.68 3.19 -20.03
N LEU A 145 -0.66 4.47 -20.41
CA LEU A 145 -1.36 5.53 -19.70
C LEU A 145 -2.88 5.29 -19.70
N VAL A 146 -3.47 5.01 -20.86
CA VAL A 146 -4.91 4.72 -21.00
C VAL A 146 -5.30 3.54 -20.13
N ARG A 147 -4.50 2.46 -20.17
CA ARG A 147 -4.73 1.28 -19.32
C ARG A 147 -4.68 1.62 -17.83
N ARG A 148 -3.70 2.42 -17.37
CA ARG A 148 -3.59 2.82 -15.96
C ARG A 148 -4.73 3.70 -15.52
N LEU A 149 -5.21 4.62 -16.36
CA LEU A 149 -6.36 5.44 -16.05
C LEU A 149 -7.66 4.62 -15.97
N SER A 150 -7.80 3.58 -16.80
CA SER A 150 -8.92 2.63 -16.68
C SER A 150 -8.88 1.89 -15.35
N ILE A 151 -7.72 1.33 -14.98
CA ILE A 151 -7.55 0.65 -13.68
C ILE A 151 -7.84 1.62 -12.52
N ALA A 152 -7.36 2.87 -12.61
CA ALA A 152 -7.61 3.87 -11.58
C ALA A 152 -9.10 4.17 -11.37
N ARG A 153 -9.90 4.21 -12.44
CA ARG A 153 -11.36 4.37 -12.32
C ARG A 153 -12.00 3.21 -11.57
N ASP A 154 -11.63 1.98 -11.92
CA ASP A 154 -12.12 0.77 -11.26
C ASP A 154 -11.72 0.72 -9.77
N GLU A 155 -10.52 1.17 -9.43
CA GLU A 155 -10.04 1.27 -8.05
C GLU A 155 -10.80 2.35 -7.27
N ILE A 156 -11.05 3.51 -7.89
CA ILE A 156 -11.82 4.61 -7.29
C ILE A 156 -13.26 4.19 -7.00
N GLU A 157 -13.90 3.40 -7.88
CA GLU A 157 -15.24 2.87 -7.61
C GLU A 157 -15.27 1.99 -6.35
N LYS A 158 -14.21 1.22 -6.10
CA LYS A 158 -14.07 0.36 -4.91
C LYS A 158 -13.71 1.12 -3.64
N SER A 159 -13.40 2.41 -3.73
CA SER A 159 -13.11 3.24 -2.54
C SER A 159 -14.28 3.31 -1.54
N ARG A 160 -15.50 3.01 -1.99
CA ARG A 160 -16.70 2.96 -1.14
C ARG A 160 -16.64 1.88 -0.06
N ASP A 161 -15.79 0.88 -0.23
CA ASP A 161 -15.60 -0.23 0.71
C ASP A 161 -14.55 0.09 1.80
N TYR A 162 -14.00 1.31 1.79
CA TYR A 162 -13.01 1.78 2.75
C TYR A 162 -13.63 2.55 3.90
N ASP A 163 -13.00 2.47 5.07
CA ASP A 163 -13.48 3.19 6.27
C ASP A 163 -13.30 4.70 6.10
N TYR A 164 -12.23 5.12 5.41
CA TYR A 164 -11.92 6.54 5.15
C TYR A 164 -11.40 6.77 3.73
N ILE A 165 -11.76 7.92 3.18
CA ILE A 165 -11.24 8.43 1.90
C ILE A 165 -10.54 9.75 2.19
N VAL A 166 -9.26 9.84 1.81
CA VAL A 166 -8.44 11.05 1.95
C VAL A 166 -8.04 11.56 0.57
N ILE A 167 -8.36 12.82 0.28
CA ILE A 167 -8.02 13.45 -1.00
C ILE A 167 -6.60 14.00 -0.94
N ASN A 168 -5.70 13.48 -1.79
CA ASN A 168 -4.33 13.96 -1.88
C ASN A 168 -4.21 15.10 -2.92
N ASP A 169 -4.68 16.28 -2.55
CA ASP A 169 -4.41 17.52 -3.27
C ASP A 169 -3.05 18.09 -2.84
N SER A 170 -2.86 18.24 -1.56
CA SER A 170 -1.58 18.60 -0.91
C SER A 170 -1.11 17.44 -0.03
N LEU A 171 0.15 17.03 -0.20
CA LEU A 171 0.75 15.93 0.58
C LEU A 171 0.74 16.21 2.09
N GLU A 172 1.03 17.43 2.51
CA GLU A 172 1.03 17.79 3.94
C GLU A 172 -0.39 17.77 4.51
N ALA A 173 -1.37 18.33 3.80
CA ALA A 173 -2.76 18.31 4.25
C ALA A 173 -3.32 16.90 4.31
N ALA A 174 -3.03 16.05 3.31
CA ALA A 174 -3.43 14.66 3.31
C ALA A 174 -2.75 13.85 4.44
N ALA A 175 -1.48 14.14 4.73
CA ALA A 175 -0.79 13.50 5.86
C ALA A 175 -1.41 13.88 7.20
N ASP A 176 -1.72 15.17 7.39
CA ASP A 176 -2.36 15.66 8.61
C ASP A 176 -3.77 15.07 8.79
N GLU A 177 -4.53 14.93 7.70
CA GLU A 177 -5.84 14.27 7.71
C GLU A 177 -5.72 12.80 8.13
N VAL A 178 -4.78 12.03 7.54
CA VAL A 178 -4.53 10.63 7.92
C VAL A 178 -4.15 10.53 9.40
N LEU A 179 -3.23 11.37 9.88
CA LEU A 179 -2.83 11.38 11.30
C LEU A 179 -4.01 11.68 12.23
N ASN A 180 -4.88 12.60 11.82
CA ASN A 180 -6.08 12.97 12.57
C ASN A 180 -7.09 11.82 12.64
N ILE A 181 -7.26 11.06 11.55
CA ILE A 181 -8.06 9.83 11.51
C ILE A 181 -7.48 8.82 12.52
N LEU A 182 -6.18 8.53 12.41
CA LEU A 182 -5.51 7.52 13.23
C LEU A 182 -5.47 7.85 14.72
N SER A 183 -5.56 9.13 15.07
CA SER A 183 -5.62 9.58 16.48
C SER A 183 -6.99 9.42 17.14
N LYS A 184 -8.05 9.23 16.35
CA LYS A 184 -9.44 9.08 16.85
C LYS A 184 -9.87 7.63 16.96
N GLU A 185 -9.18 6.75 16.26
CA GLU A 185 -9.40 5.30 16.26
C GLU A 185 -8.55 4.60 17.34
#